data_19e7b087e10c25aa8b8199ce7f4b63bd
#
_entry.id   19e7b087e10c25aa8b8199ce7f4b63bd
#
_cell.length_a   1.000
_cell.length_b   1.000
_cell.length_c   1.000
_cell.angle_alpha   90.00
_cell.angle_beta   90.00
_cell.angle_gamma   90.00
#
_symmetry.space_group_name_H-M   'P 1'
#
loop_
_entity.id
_entity.type
_entity.pdbx_description
1 polymer ?
#
loop_
_entity_poly.entity_id
_entity_poly.type
_entity_poly.pdbx_seq_one_letter_code
_entity_poly.pdbx_strand_id
1 'polypeptide(L)'
;RHVPESPRWLVTHGREEEAERTVAEIERRIEAETGQKLPKAEGILEVHPKKSFGFGEIFASMVHKHRGRSILALVLMVAQAFLFNAVFFTYGLVLAKFYGVPENKAGIFLVPLAIGNFLGPLLLGHFFDTIGRRRMIAGTFAVSGLLLLATAFAFGLDLFTAWTQTFAWIAIFFVASA
;
A
#
# COMPACT_ATOMS: atom_id res chain seq x y z
N ARG A 1 10.16 -23.93 6.23
CA ARG A 1 10.91 -22.98 7.08
C ARG A 1 9.91 -22.41 8.05
N HIS A 2 9.97 -22.80 9.31
CA HIS A 2 9.17 -22.18 10.37
C HIS A 2 9.84 -20.82 10.67
N VAL A 3 9.08 -19.75 10.51
CA VAL A 3 9.51 -18.43 10.99
C VAL A 3 9.27 -18.43 12.49
N PRO A 4 10.30 -18.20 13.33
CA PRO A 4 10.12 -18.13 14.78
C PRO A 4 9.17 -16.99 15.14
N GLU A 5 8.44 -17.15 16.25
CA GLU A 5 7.58 -16.09 16.77
C GLU A 5 8.39 -14.84 17.12
N SER A 6 7.77 -13.68 16.99
CA SER A 6 8.44 -12.41 17.31
C SER A 6 8.82 -12.38 18.79
N PRO A 7 10.08 -12.05 19.15
CA PRO A 7 10.50 -11.92 20.55
C PRO A 7 9.60 -10.98 21.35
N ARG A 8 9.17 -9.88 20.75
CA ARG A 8 8.24 -8.94 21.38
C ARG A 8 6.87 -9.58 21.67
N TRP A 9 6.37 -10.41 20.76
CA TRP A 9 5.13 -11.13 20.97
C TRP A 9 5.25 -12.14 22.11
N LEU A 10 6.37 -12.88 22.17
CA LEU A 10 6.65 -13.84 23.24
C LEU A 10 6.68 -13.17 24.61
N VAL A 11 7.36 -12.03 24.75
CA VAL A 11 7.39 -11.26 26.01
C VAL A 11 5.99 -10.78 26.41
N THR A 12 5.20 -10.24 25.48
CA THR A 12 3.84 -9.77 25.78
C THR A 12 2.88 -10.88 26.19
N HIS A 13 3.21 -12.15 25.88
CA HIS A 13 2.43 -13.34 26.26
C HIS A 13 3.04 -14.14 27.42
N GLY A 14 4.03 -13.57 28.14
CA GLY A 14 4.65 -14.18 29.30
C GLY A 14 5.62 -15.34 29.00
N ARG A 15 6.11 -15.42 27.74
CA ARG A 15 7.07 -16.45 27.29
C ARG A 15 8.48 -15.84 27.17
N GLU A 16 8.98 -15.26 28.28
CA GLU A 16 10.24 -14.50 28.31
C GLU A 16 11.46 -15.36 27.96
N GLU A 17 11.57 -16.57 28.50
CA GLU A 17 12.69 -17.49 28.21
C GLU A 17 12.80 -17.83 26.71
N GLU A 18 11.67 -17.99 26.03
CA GLU A 18 11.66 -18.27 24.60
C GLU A 18 12.02 -17.03 23.77
N ALA A 19 11.61 -15.85 24.26
CA ALA A 19 12.00 -14.59 23.64
C ALA A 19 13.52 -14.41 23.71
N GLU A 20 14.13 -14.63 24.86
CA GLU A 20 15.58 -14.53 25.05
C GLU A 20 16.35 -15.52 24.18
N ARG A 21 15.87 -16.77 24.08
CA ARG A 21 16.47 -17.79 23.19
C ARG A 21 16.40 -17.35 21.72
N THR A 22 15.27 -16.82 21.29
CA THR A 22 15.07 -16.34 19.91
C THR A 22 15.98 -15.15 19.61
N VAL A 23 16.09 -14.20 20.53
CA VAL A 23 17.02 -13.05 20.37
C VAL A 23 18.46 -13.54 20.29
N ALA A 24 18.91 -14.39 21.22
CA ALA A 24 20.27 -14.92 21.22
C ALA A 24 20.61 -15.74 19.96
N GLU A 25 19.64 -16.41 19.35
CA GLU A 25 19.84 -17.11 18.09
C GLU A 25 19.97 -16.14 16.91
N ILE A 26 19.14 -15.07 16.87
CA ILE A 26 19.21 -14.01 15.87
C ILE A 26 20.56 -13.28 15.96
N GLU A 27 20.97 -12.89 17.17
CA GLU A 27 22.25 -12.21 17.40
C GLU A 27 23.44 -13.05 16.93
N ARG A 28 23.49 -14.32 17.31
CA ARG A 28 24.53 -15.25 16.85
C ARG A 28 24.57 -15.39 15.33
N ARG A 29 23.40 -15.42 14.67
CA ARG A 29 23.34 -15.49 13.22
C ARG A 29 23.88 -14.23 12.58
N ILE A 30 23.48 -13.05 13.07
CA ILE A 30 23.95 -11.77 12.56
C ILE A 30 25.47 -11.62 12.76
N GLU A 31 25.99 -11.97 13.93
CA GLU A 31 27.44 -11.96 14.20
C GLU A 31 28.20 -12.90 13.28
N ALA A 32 27.65 -14.08 13.00
CA ALA A 32 28.26 -15.04 12.08
C ALA A 32 28.25 -14.56 10.61
N GLU A 33 27.16 -13.89 10.18
CA GLU A 33 27.02 -13.37 8.82
C GLU A 33 27.83 -12.09 8.59
N THR A 34 27.91 -11.20 9.59
CA THR A 34 28.55 -9.89 9.46
C THR A 34 30.02 -9.87 9.92
N GLY A 35 30.42 -10.85 10.73
CA GLY A 35 31.74 -10.89 11.35
C GLY A 35 31.94 -9.80 12.41
N GLN A 36 30.92 -9.03 12.77
CA GLN A 36 31.00 -7.95 13.75
C GLN A 36 30.21 -8.33 15.01
N LYS A 37 30.78 -8.05 16.19
CA LYS A 37 30.07 -8.17 17.45
C LYS A 37 29.01 -7.07 17.55
N LEU A 38 27.79 -7.44 17.89
CA LEU A 38 26.71 -6.50 18.14
C LEU A 38 27.03 -5.62 19.36
N PRO A 39 26.69 -4.33 19.35
CA PRO A 39 26.82 -3.47 20.53
C PRO A 39 25.94 -3.99 21.65
N LYS A 40 26.44 -3.91 22.89
CA LYS A 40 25.67 -4.29 24.06
C LYS A 40 24.42 -3.43 24.15
N ALA A 41 23.27 -4.06 24.44
CA ALA A 41 22.01 -3.36 24.62
C ALA A 41 22.15 -2.30 25.74
N GLU A 42 21.94 -1.05 25.41
CA GLU A 42 21.88 0.06 26.36
C GLU A 42 20.40 0.36 26.67
N GLY A 43 19.96 -0.03 27.86
CA GLY A 43 18.64 0.29 28.37
C GLY A 43 17.69 -0.90 28.53
N ILE A 44 16.68 -0.71 29.34
CA ILE A 44 15.62 -1.68 29.62
C ILE A 44 14.36 -1.19 28.94
N LEU A 45 13.75 -2.02 28.10
CA LEU A 45 12.46 -1.75 27.51
C LEU A 45 11.37 -2.36 28.42
N GLU A 46 10.67 -1.53 29.18
CA GLU A 46 9.50 -1.98 29.92
C GLU A 46 8.36 -2.30 28.95
N VAL A 47 8.01 -3.58 28.85
CA VAL A 47 6.89 -4.05 28.05
C VAL A 47 5.73 -4.35 29.00
N HIS A 48 4.66 -3.55 28.89
CA HIS A 48 3.42 -3.80 29.65
C HIS A 48 2.57 -4.82 28.89
N PRO A 49 2.44 -6.06 29.39
CA PRO A 49 1.64 -7.09 28.73
C PRO A 49 0.15 -6.70 28.79
N LYS A 50 -0.44 -6.38 27.64
CA LYS A 50 -1.88 -6.23 27.51
C LYS A 50 -2.44 -7.45 26.77
N LYS A 51 -3.29 -8.24 27.44
CA LYS A 51 -3.88 -9.46 26.87
C LYS A 51 -4.81 -9.21 25.68
N SER A 52 -5.43 -8.05 25.59
CA SER A 52 -6.26 -7.64 24.43
C SER A 52 -6.46 -6.13 24.41
N PHE A 53 -6.58 -5.57 23.22
CA PHE A 53 -7.01 -4.18 23.05
C PHE A 53 -8.51 -4.20 22.74
N GLY A 54 -9.31 -3.53 23.57
CA GLY A 54 -10.72 -3.30 23.27
C GLY A 54 -10.88 -2.40 22.04
N PHE A 55 -11.88 -2.68 21.21
CA PHE A 55 -12.18 -1.80 20.05
C PHE A 55 -12.36 -0.34 20.45
N GLY A 56 -12.92 -0.06 21.62
CA GLY A 56 -13.05 1.29 22.18
C GLY A 56 -11.70 1.98 22.44
N GLU A 57 -10.69 1.27 22.93
CA GLU A 57 -9.34 1.82 23.14
C GLU A 57 -8.65 2.13 21.81
N ILE A 58 -8.83 1.25 20.81
CA ILE A 58 -8.30 1.47 19.46
C ILE A 58 -8.92 2.74 18.86
N PHE A 59 -10.25 2.85 18.92
CA PHE A 59 -10.98 4.01 18.41
C PHE A 59 -10.59 5.30 19.16
N ALA A 60 -10.54 5.27 20.48
CA ALA A 60 -10.10 6.40 21.29
C ALA A 60 -8.66 6.82 20.95
N SER A 61 -7.75 5.87 20.76
CA SER A 61 -6.37 6.14 20.34
C SER A 61 -6.30 6.79 18.96
N MET A 62 -7.11 6.33 18.01
CA MET A 62 -7.19 6.92 16.66
C MET A 62 -7.73 8.36 16.69
N VAL A 63 -8.78 8.62 17.47
CA VAL A 63 -9.45 9.92 17.51
C VAL A 63 -8.70 10.94 18.35
N HIS A 64 -8.15 10.55 19.49
CA HIS A 64 -7.50 11.48 20.43
C HIS A 64 -5.99 11.53 20.28
N LYS A 65 -5.30 10.37 20.26
CA LYS A 65 -3.84 10.33 20.28
C LYS A 65 -3.22 10.50 18.88
N HIS A 66 -3.85 9.95 17.85
CA HIS A 66 -3.31 9.90 16.47
C HIS A 66 -4.22 10.57 15.44
N ARG A 67 -5.01 11.55 15.85
CA ARG A 67 -6.03 12.21 15.03
C ARG A 67 -5.54 12.62 13.64
N GLY A 68 -4.41 13.31 13.55
CA GLY A 68 -3.88 13.75 12.25
C GLY A 68 -3.52 12.61 11.31
N ARG A 69 -2.93 11.52 11.85
CA ARG A 69 -2.59 10.33 11.05
C ARG A 69 -3.85 9.56 10.63
N SER A 70 -4.85 9.48 11.50
CA SER A 70 -6.12 8.81 11.21
C SER A 70 -6.92 9.54 10.14
N ILE A 71 -6.99 10.87 10.19
CA ILE A 71 -7.63 11.69 9.16
C ILE A 71 -6.89 11.53 7.83
N LEU A 72 -5.55 11.62 7.83
CA LEU A 72 -4.76 11.44 6.62
C LEU A 72 -5.01 10.06 5.99
N ALA A 73 -4.97 8.99 6.78
CA ALA A 73 -5.23 7.63 6.30
C ALA A 73 -6.64 7.51 5.71
N LEU A 74 -7.66 8.07 6.40
CA LEU A 74 -9.03 8.07 5.91
C LEU A 74 -9.17 8.80 4.57
N VAL A 75 -8.59 10.00 4.46
CA VAL A 75 -8.63 10.79 3.22
C VAL A 75 -7.97 10.05 2.07
N LEU A 76 -6.80 9.45 2.31
CA LEU A 76 -6.11 8.65 1.28
C LEU A 76 -6.93 7.42 0.85
N MET A 77 -7.53 6.70 1.80
CA MET A 77 -8.38 5.54 1.50
C MET A 77 -9.63 5.93 0.71
N VAL A 78 -10.29 7.04 1.10
CA VAL A 78 -11.48 7.54 0.40
C VAL A 78 -11.10 7.99 -1.02
N ALA A 79 -10.00 8.74 -1.19
CA ALA A 79 -9.54 9.19 -2.49
C ALA A 79 -9.21 8.01 -3.42
N GLN A 80 -8.52 6.99 -2.90
CA GLN A 80 -8.19 5.81 -3.66
C GLN A 80 -9.44 4.98 -4.02
N ALA A 81 -10.31 4.73 -3.06
CA ALA A 81 -11.57 4.02 -3.31
C ALA A 81 -12.43 4.75 -4.33
N PHE A 82 -12.52 6.08 -4.26
CA PHE A 82 -13.25 6.89 -5.24
C PHE A 82 -12.66 6.73 -6.64
N LEU A 83 -11.33 6.89 -6.80
CA LEU A 83 -10.65 6.74 -8.08
C LEU A 83 -10.93 5.38 -8.72
N PHE A 84 -10.73 4.29 -7.96
CA PHE A 84 -10.94 2.94 -8.46
C PHE A 84 -12.40 2.70 -8.88
N ASN A 85 -13.34 3.02 -8.01
CA ASN A 85 -14.77 2.79 -8.29
C ASN A 85 -15.27 3.68 -9.42
N ALA A 86 -14.90 4.95 -9.44
CA ALA A 86 -15.28 5.87 -10.49
C ALA A 86 -14.87 5.36 -11.88
N VAL A 87 -13.63 4.84 -12.01
CA VAL A 87 -13.15 4.34 -13.31
C VAL A 87 -13.77 2.97 -13.63
N PHE A 88 -13.68 1.99 -12.72
CA PHE A 88 -14.14 0.63 -13.02
C PHE A 88 -15.62 0.57 -13.39
N PHE A 89 -16.47 1.31 -12.67
CA PHE A 89 -17.91 1.30 -12.94
C PHE A 89 -18.34 2.16 -14.11
N THR A 90 -17.60 3.23 -14.43
CA THR A 90 -18.00 4.14 -15.51
C THR A 90 -17.29 3.88 -16.82
N TYR A 91 -16.13 3.18 -16.81
CA TYR A 91 -15.32 3.02 -18.00
C TYR A 91 -16.03 2.28 -19.14
N GLY A 92 -16.80 1.23 -18.83
CA GLY A 92 -17.63 0.55 -19.82
C GLY A 92 -18.65 1.49 -20.48
N LEU A 93 -19.27 2.37 -19.69
CA LEU A 93 -20.19 3.40 -20.20
C LEU A 93 -19.46 4.43 -21.06
N VAL A 94 -18.28 4.86 -20.67
CA VAL A 94 -17.45 5.79 -21.46
C VAL A 94 -17.07 5.17 -22.80
N LEU A 95 -16.64 3.91 -22.81
CA LEU A 95 -16.34 3.16 -24.04
C LEU A 95 -17.52 3.08 -24.99
N ALA A 96 -18.71 2.77 -24.46
CA ALA A 96 -19.92 2.67 -25.26
C ALA A 96 -20.38 4.04 -25.82
N LYS A 97 -20.39 5.07 -24.94
CA LYS A 97 -20.97 6.37 -25.28
C LYS A 97 -20.07 7.24 -26.16
N PHE A 98 -18.76 7.23 -25.89
CA PHE A 98 -17.81 8.13 -26.58
C PHE A 98 -17.02 7.43 -27.70
N TYR A 99 -16.79 6.14 -27.58
CA TYR A 99 -16.00 5.37 -28.55
C TYR A 99 -16.81 4.36 -29.36
N GLY A 100 -18.11 4.24 -29.12
CA GLY A 100 -18.99 3.32 -29.85
C GLY A 100 -18.64 1.83 -29.65
N VAL A 101 -17.93 1.49 -28.57
CA VAL A 101 -17.58 0.11 -28.25
C VAL A 101 -18.80 -0.64 -27.74
N PRO A 102 -19.21 -1.76 -28.35
CA PRO A 102 -20.32 -2.55 -27.88
C PRO A 102 -20.08 -3.06 -26.44
N GLU A 103 -21.14 -3.10 -25.62
CA GLU A 103 -21.05 -3.51 -24.20
C GLU A 103 -20.43 -4.90 -24.02
N ASN A 104 -20.71 -5.83 -24.94
CA ASN A 104 -20.15 -7.19 -24.91
C ASN A 104 -18.62 -7.23 -25.15
N LYS A 105 -18.04 -6.16 -25.67
CA LYS A 105 -16.57 -6.02 -25.89
C LYS A 105 -15.88 -5.17 -24.83
N ALA A 106 -16.61 -4.49 -23.97
CA ALA A 106 -16.05 -3.64 -22.91
C ALA A 106 -15.08 -4.41 -21.99
N GLY A 107 -15.35 -5.69 -21.73
CA GLY A 107 -14.47 -6.55 -20.93
C GLY A 107 -13.05 -6.66 -21.46
N ILE A 108 -12.85 -6.61 -22.79
CA ILE A 108 -11.50 -6.68 -23.41
C ILE A 108 -10.63 -5.49 -22.98
N PHE A 109 -11.23 -4.33 -22.74
CA PHE A 109 -10.55 -3.12 -22.31
C PHE A 109 -10.33 -3.07 -20.79
N LEU A 110 -11.14 -3.81 -20.00
CA LEU A 110 -10.98 -3.88 -18.55
C LEU A 110 -9.85 -4.83 -18.13
N VAL A 111 -9.56 -5.88 -18.90
CA VAL A 111 -8.47 -6.82 -18.59
C VAL A 111 -7.11 -6.12 -18.51
N PRO A 112 -6.69 -5.28 -19.46
CA PRO A 112 -5.43 -4.54 -19.37
C PRO A 112 -5.36 -3.61 -18.14
N LEU A 113 -6.49 -3.00 -17.73
CA LEU A 113 -6.55 -2.20 -16.49
C LEU A 113 -6.22 -3.06 -15.26
N ALA A 114 -6.81 -4.25 -15.19
CA ALA A 114 -6.53 -5.17 -14.09
C ALA A 114 -5.05 -5.61 -14.05
N ILE A 115 -4.45 -5.82 -15.22
CA ILE A 115 -3.01 -6.13 -15.33
C ILE A 115 -2.16 -4.95 -14.81
N GLY A 116 -2.47 -3.72 -15.22
CA GLY A 116 -1.78 -2.52 -14.72
C GLY A 116 -1.88 -2.40 -13.20
N ASN A 117 -3.07 -2.60 -12.66
CA ASN A 117 -3.34 -2.57 -11.23
C ASN A 117 -2.58 -3.66 -10.44
N PHE A 118 -2.39 -4.83 -11.02
CA PHE A 118 -1.60 -5.92 -10.43
C PHE A 118 -0.09 -5.68 -10.48
N LEU A 119 0.40 -5.18 -11.60
CA LEU A 119 1.83 -4.93 -11.81
C LEU A 119 2.35 -3.75 -10.99
N GLY A 120 1.51 -2.75 -10.68
CA GLY A 120 1.90 -1.59 -9.87
C GLY A 120 2.54 -1.97 -8.54
N PRO A 121 1.82 -2.63 -7.62
CA PRO A 121 2.37 -3.04 -6.33
C PRO A 121 3.56 -4.00 -6.47
N LEU A 122 3.53 -4.89 -7.47
CA LEU A 122 4.57 -5.89 -7.69
C LEU A 122 5.91 -5.24 -8.04
N LEU A 123 5.89 -4.25 -8.93
CA LEU A 123 7.12 -3.60 -9.41
C LEU A 123 7.52 -2.40 -8.56
N LEU A 124 6.55 -1.61 -8.11
CA LEU A 124 6.81 -0.40 -7.31
C LEU A 124 6.96 -0.72 -5.82
N GLY A 125 6.47 -1.87 -5.35
CA GLY A 125 6.52 -2.25 -3.93
C GLY A 125 7.92 -2.24 -3.33
N HIS A 126 8.93 -2.68 -4.09
CA HIS A 126 10.33 -2.65 -3.65
C HIS A 126 10.83 -1.23 -3.31
N PHE A 127 10.33 -0.22 -3.99
CA PHE A 127 10.74 1.18 -3.76
C PHE A 127 10.20 1.74 -2.45
N PHE A 128 9.16 1.14 -1.86
CA PHE A 128 8.67 1.55 -0.54
C PHE A 128 9.70 1.27 0.58
N ASP A 129 10.52 0.24 0.42
CA ASP A 129 11.55 -0.11 1.39
C ASP A 129 12.86 0.66 1.13
N THR A 130 13.18 1.01 -0.12
CA THR A 130 14.42 1.70 -0.50
C THR A 130 14.32 3.22 -0.42
N ILE A 131 13.25 3.83 -0.94
CA ILE A 131 13.03 5.29 -0.96
C ILE A 131 12.33 5.76 0.32
N GLY A 132 11.56 4.87 0.94
CA GLY A 132 10.79 5.12 2.14
C GLY A 132 9.30 5.39 1.85
N ARG A 133 8.45 4.80 2.68
CA ARG A 133 6.99 4.76 2.53
C ARG A 133 6.34 6.12 2.32
N ARG A 134 6.75 7.14 3.12
CA ARG A 134 6.16 8.48 3.03
C ARG A 134 6.39 9.13 1.66
N ARG A 135 7.60 9.03 1.12
CA ARG A 135 7.95 9.61 -0.18
C ARG A 135 7.27 8.88 -1.32
N MET A 136 7.20 7.55 -1.24
CA MET A 136 6.54 6.73 -2.24
C MET A 136 5.04 7.01 -2.29
N ILE A 137 4.33 7.02 -1.16
CA ILE A 137 2.89 7.34 -1.12
C ILE A 137 2.64 8.73 -1.70
N ALA A 138 3.39 9.75 -1.26
CA ALA A 138 3.22 11.10 -1.78
C ALA A 138 3.51 11.17 -3.29
N GLY A 139 4.57 10.51 -3.76
CA GLY A 139 4.97 10.46 -5.17
C GLY A 139 3.95 9.77 -6.05
N THR A 140 3.49 8.58 -5.66
CA THR A 140 2.49 7.82 -6.45
C THR A 140 1.16 8.55 -6.54
N PHE A 141 0.68 9.17 -5.46
CA PHE A 141 -0.52 10.01 -5.50
C PHE A 141 -0.34 11.27 -6.36
N ALA A 142 0.80 11.96 -6.27
CA ALA A 142 1.08 13.13 -7.09
C ALA A 142 1.15 12.78 -8.58
N VAL A 143 1.89 11.72 -8.93
CA VAL A 143 2.05 11.28 -10.32
C VAL A 143 0.71 10.79 -10.89
N SER A 144 -0.04 9.97 -10.15
CA SER A 144 -1.36 9.50 -10.61
C SER A 144 -2.35 10.65 -10.77
N GLY A 145 -2.31 11.65 -9.88
CA GLY A 145 -3.14 12.85 -9.98
C GLY A 145 -2.79 13.68 -11.22
N LEU A 146 -1.49 13.88 -11.52
CA LEU A 146 -1.04 14.58 -12.72
C LEU A 146 -1.42 13.83 -14.01
N LEU A 147 -1.25 12.51 -14.04
CA LEU A 147 -1.66 11.68 -15.16
C LEU A 147 -3.18 11.75 -15.38
N LEU A 148 -3.97 11.76 -14.28
CA LEU A 148 -5.42 11.90 -14.35
C LEU A 148 -5.82 13.25 -14.95
N LEU A 149 -5.19 14.35 -14.52
CA LEU A 149 -5.44 15.69 -15.07
C LEU A 149 -5.06 15.77 -16.55
N ALA A 150 -3.89 15.24 -16.93
CA ALA A 150 -3.45 15.18 -18.31
C ALA A 150 -4.42 14.37 -19.18
N THR A 151 -4.88 13.22 -18.68
CA THR A 151 -5.87 12.36 -19.35
C THR A 151 -7.21 13.07 -19.50
N ALA A 152 -7.70 13.78 -18.48
CA ALA A 152 -8.94 14.52 -18.54
C ALA A 152 -8.86 15.67 -19.58
N PHE A 153 -7.73 16.36 -19.61
CA PHE A 153 -7.49 17.45 -20.59
C PHE A 153 -7.44 16.91 -22.02
N ALA A 154 -6.68 15.83 -22.26
CA ALA A 154 -6.58 15.19 -23.57
C ALA A 154 -7.93 14.60 -24.04
N PHE A 155 -8.74 14.06 -23.12
CA PHE A 155 -10.09 13.60 -23.38
C PHE A 155 -11.00 14.77 -23.82
N GLY A 156 -10.92 15.92 -23.14
CA GLY A 156 -11.69 17.12 -23.50
C GLY A 156 -11.32 17.74 -24.86
N LEU A 157 -10.13 17.40 -25.39
CA LEU A 157 -9.65 17.80 -26.73
C LEU A 157 -9.91 16.74 -27.81
N ASP A 158 -10.65 15.68 -27.50
CA ASP A 158 -10.93 14.54 -28.39
C ASP A 158 -9.66 13.88 -29.00
N LEU A 159 -8.55 13.88 -28.24
CA LEU A 159 -7.28 13.32 -28.70
C LEU A 159 -7.20 11.80 -28.54
N PHE A 160 -8.14 11.19 -27.82
CA PHE A 160 -8.09 9.77 -27.51
C PHE A 160 -8.95 8.90 -28.43
N THR A 161 -8.43 7.71 -28.70
CA THR A 161 -9.20 6.56 -29.18
C THR A 161 -9.49 5.63 -27.99
N ALA A 162 -10.36 4.63 -28.17
CA ALA A 162 -10.64 3.64 -27.11
C ALA A 162 -9.37 2.98 -26.54
N TRP A 163 -8.41 2.64 -27.41
CA TRP A 163 -7.15 2.02 -26.98
C TRP A 163 -6.19 3.00 -26.30
N THR A 164 -6.01 4.20 -26.82
CA THR A 164 -5.12 5.19 -26.19
C THR A 164 -5.64 5.64 -24.83
N GLN A 165 -6.97 5.77 -24.70
CA GLN A 165 -7.62 6.00 -23.40
C GLN A 165 -7.37 4.85 -22.43
N THR A 166 -7.46 3.59 -22.91
CA THR A 166 -7.16 2.41 -22.08
C THR A 166 -5.70 2.43 -21.60
N PHE A 167 -4.74 2.74 -22.47
CA PHE A 167 -3.33 2.84 -22.07
C PHE A 167 -3.08 3.95 -21.05
N ALA A 168 -3.75 5.09 -21.18
CA ALA A 168 -3.69 6.14 -20.16
C ALA A 168 -4.20 5.64 -18.79
N TRP A 169 -5.31 4.92 -18.78
CA TRP A 169 -5.84 4.32 -17.56
C TRP A 169 -4.91 3.25 -16.98
N ILE A 170 -4.30 2.39 -17.81
CA ILE A 170 -3.32 1.40 -17.34
C ILE A 170 -2.18 2.10 -16.60
N ALA A 171 -1.64 3.19 -17.15
CA ALA A 171 -0.55 3.95 -16.53
C ALA A 171 -0.99 4.56 -15.18
N ILE A 172 -2.20 5.14 -15.13
CA ILE A 172 -2.77 5.70 -13.89
C ILE A 172 -2.93 4.61 -12.83
N PHE A 173 -3.55 3.48 -13.19
CA PHE A 173 -3.78 2.36 -12.26
C PHE A 173 -2.49 1.71 -11.81
N PHE A 174 -1.51 1.58 -12.70
CA PHE A 174 -0.19 1.08 -12.35
C PHE A 174 0.48 1.90 -11.25
N VAL A 175 0.40 3.23 -11.34
CA VAL A 175 1.01 4.11 -10.33
C VAL A 175 0.14 4.22 -9.08
N ALA A 176 -1.19 4.32 -9.24
CA ALA A 176 -2.11 4.53 -8.12
C ALA A 176 -2.32 3.30 -7.24
N SER A 177 -2.03 2.09 -7.75
CA SER A 177 -2.18 0.83 -7.01
C SER A 177 -0.97 0.47 -6.14
N ALA A 178 0.13 1.18 -6.30
CA ALA A 178 1.40 0.93 -5.61
C ALA A 178 1.41 1.26 -4.11
#